data_547337f80bbcaa41a43eefa03b9839ca
#
_entry.id   547337f80bbcaa41a43eefa03b9839ca
#
_cell.length_a   1.000
_cell.length_b   1.000
_cell.length_c   1.000
_cell.angle_alpha   90.00
_cell.angle_beta   90.00
_cell.angle_gamma   90.00
#
_symmetry.space_group_name_H-M   'P 1'
#
loop_
_entity.id
_entity.type
_entity.pdbx_description
1 polymer ?
#
loop_
_entity_poly.entity_id
_entity_poly.type
_entity_poly.pdbx_seq_one_letter_code
_entity_poly.pdbx_strand_id
1 'polypeptide(L)'
;MLLAMRNLQPDRVPVAPDFSNMIPARLTGKPFWEVYYFRDPPLWQAYIDAVKYFGTDGWFTEGDMQFHYPREYYEAVEDIRKTHERWVVRRRCILNRYPYQKETTYYFADSPTETEKPIKDLQRDCALIRNWFTPPTGYNPSILRQQRQELGELGVFGISIGYPGFQHWFSLFQGGLQDLVYWYYDQHELIAEMRELHEEQALAQMAMILEARPDFVLLSGSGTITLQSPSIARELSLPTIQKLTHMASQAGVPTMLHSCGKQRVLAQWCAQETDLNCINPLEVPPMGDCDLGEIKKMYGDKLALMGNLHTSQVMLFGSPADVEGAARQAIDAAGAGGGFILSTGDQCGRDTPDANIFKLVEVAKTYGRYT
;
A
#
# COMPACT_ATOMS: atom_id res chain seq x y z
N MET A 1 15.13 9.83 -2.88
CA MET A 1 13.68 9.56 -2.77
C MET A 1 12.84 10.83 -2.67
N LEU A 2 12.95 11.64 -1.62
CA LEU A 2 12.06 12.82 -1.43
C LEU A 2 12.11 13.84 -2.56
N LEU A 3 13.27 14.12 -3.13
CA LEU A 3 13.37 15.02 -4.30
C LEU A 3 12.55 14.46 -5.46
N ALA A 4 12.71 13.16 -5.79
CA ALA A 4 11.94 12.54 -6.86
C ALA A 4 10.43 12.54 -6.57
N MET A 5 10.00 12.22 -5.33
CA MET A 5 8.58 12.31 -4.94
C MET A 5 8.01 13.74 -5.08
N ARG A 6 8.82 14.76 -4.89
CA ARG A 6 8.46 16.18 -5.08
C ARG A 6 8.59 16.65 -6.53
N ASN A 7 8.72 15.71 -7.47
CA ASN A 7 8.90 15.96 -8.89
C ASN A 7 10.14 16.79 -9.23
N LEU A 8 11.20 16.61 -8.45
CA LEU A 8 12.50 17.27 -8.64
C LEU A 8 13.55 16.25 -9.09
N GLN A 9 14.65 16.74 -9.64
CA GLN A 9 15.77 15.89 -10.08
C GLN A 9 16.77 15.67 -8.93
N PRO A 10 16.97 14.43 -8.45
CA PRO A 10 18.06 14.07 -7.53
C PRO A 10 19.38 13.87 -8.30
N ASP A 11 20.41 13.36 -7.62
CA ASP A 11 21.72 12.99 -8.22
C ASP A 11 21.63 11.80 -9.19
N ARG A 12 20.67 10.92 -8.95
CA ARG A 12 20.35 9.78 -9.80
C ARG A 12 18.87 9.39 -9.64
N VAL A 13 18.38 8.57 -10.56
CA VAL A 13 17.08 7.92 -10.40
C VAL A 13 17.10 7.04 -9.13
N PRO A 14 16.26 7.29 -8.14
CA PRO A 14 16.16 6.41 -6.98
C PRO A 14 15.62 5.04 -7.38
N VAL A 15 15.99 3.99 -6.63
CA VAL A 15 15.55 2.62 -6.85
C VAL A 15 14.89 2.03 -5.62
N ALA A 16 13.63 1.69 -5.74
CA ALA A 16 12.82 1.21 -4.62
C ALA A 16 11.78 0.18 -5.10
N PRO A 17 12.21 -1.06 -5.45
CA PRO A 17 11.28 -2.12 -5.80
C PRO A 17 10.31 -2.38 -4.64
N ASP A 18 9.10 -2.76 -4.97
CA ASP A 18 8.13 -3.15 -3.94
C ASP A 18 8.46 -4.55 -3.43
N PHE A 19 9.12 -4.61 -2.29
CA PHE A 19 9.42 -5.87 -1.61
C PHE A 19 8.19 -6.52 -1.00
N SER A 20 7.12 -5.72 -0.85
CA SER A 20 5.95 -6.20 -0.17
C SER A 20 6.27 -6.75 1.23
N ASN A 21 5.48 -7.69 1.62
CA ASN A 21 5.64 -8.50 2.82
C ASN A 21 6.28 -9.87 2.53
N MET A 22 6.49 -10.24 1.26
CA MET A 22 6.99 -11.57 0.85
C MET A 22 8.50 -11.67 0.96
N ILE A 23 9.23 -10.74 0.32
CA ILE A 23 10.70 -10.74 0.31
C ILE A 23 11.26 -10.54 1.72
N PRO A 24 10.80 -9.57 2.53
CA PRO A 24 11.26 -9.42 3.91
C PRO A 24 11.06 -10.68 4.76
N ALA A 25 9.86 -11.30 4.69
CA ALA A 25 9.59 -12.51 5.42
C ALA A 25 10.48 -13.69 4.99
N ARG A 26 10.68 -13.87 3.67
CA ARG A 26 11.59 -14.90 3.11
C ARG A 26 13.03 -14.74 3.62
N LEU A 27 13.54 -13.52 3.63
CA LEU A 27 14.93 -13.23 4.04
C LEU A 27 15.19 -13.55 5.52
N THR A 28 14.16 -13.62 6.35
CA THR A 28 14.34 -14.06 7.75
C THR A 28 14.77 -15.52 7.86
N GLY A 29 14.54 -16.33 6.84
CA GLY A 29 14.76 -17.79 6.85
C GLY A 29 13.79 -18.56 7.76
N LYS A 30 12.80 -17.87 8.34
CA LYS A 30 11.81 -18.46 9.25
C LYS A 30 10.50 -18.77 8.51
N PRO A 31 9.66 -19.70 9.01
CA PRO A 31 8.28 -19.81 8.56
C PRO A 31 7.57 -18.47 8.68
N PHE A 32 6.72 -18.13 7.71
CA PHE A 32 6.07 -16.82 7.68
C PHE A 32 5.18 -16.55 8.89
N TRP A 33 4.59 -17.59 9.52
CA TRP A 33 3.84 -17.39 10.78
C TRP A 33 4.71 -16.89 11.94
N GLU A 34 6.04 -17.09 11.95
CA GLU A 34 6.91 -16.48 12.96
C GLU A 34 6.87 -14.95 12.83
N VAL A 35 6.95 -14.44 11.61
CA VAL A 35 6.91 -13.00 11.31
C VAL A 35 5.51 -12.43 11.54
N TYR A 36 4.46 -13.11 11.05
CA TYR A 36 3.10 -12.55 11.03
C TYR A 36 2.30 -12.81 12.31
N TYR A 37 2.46 -13.98 12.93
CA TYR A 37 1.70 -14.33 14.13
C TYR A 37 2.47 -14.00 15.41
N PHE A 38 3.75 -14.41 15.48
CA PHE A 38 4.60 -14.15 16.65
C PHE A 38 5.32 -12.80 16.61
N ARG A 39 5.39 -12.15 15.44
CA ARG A 39 6.15 -10.91 15.21
C ARG A 39 7.63 -11.05 15.57
N ASP A 40 8.24 -12.16 15.19
CA ASP A 40 9.64 -12.51 15.46
C ASP A 40 10.44 -12.84 14.17
N PRO A 41 11.17 -11.87 13.58
CA PRO A 41 11.11 -10.43 13.86
C PRO A 41 9.78 -9.82 13.41
N PRO A 42 9.39 -8.64 13.89
CA PRO A 42 8.24 -7.93 13.34
C PRO A 42 8.49 -7.57 11.88
N LEU A 43 7.44 -7.57 11.05
CA LEU A 43 7.56 -7.36 9.59
C LEU A 43 8.31 -6.07 9.24
N TRP A 44 8.08 -4.97 9.98
CA TRP A 44 8.78 -3.72 9.75
C TRP A 44 10.31 -3.85 9.92
N GLN A 45 10.78 -4.66 10.85
CA GLN A 45 12.23 -4.93 11.02
C GLN A 45 12.77 -5.74 9.85
N ALA A 46 12.06 -6.81 9.46
CA ALA A 46 12.43 -7.62 8.31
C ALA A 46 12.49 -6.77 7.01
N TYR A 47 11.59 -5.78 6.87
CA TYR A 47 11.60 -4.87 5.73
C TYR A 47 12.86 -3.98 5.73
N ILE A 48 13.23 -3.38 6.86
CA ILE A 48 14.45 -2.57 6.97
C ILE A 48 15.70 -3.43 6.67
N ASP A 49 15.72 -4.68 7.14
CA ASP A 49 16.83 -5.61 6.85
C ASP A 49 16.90 -5.97 5.36
N ALA A 50 15.77 -6.09 4.67
CA ALA A 50 15.74 -6.28 3.21
C ALA A 50 16.30 -5.05 2.47
N VAL A 51 15.95 -3.83 2.88
CA VAL A 51 16.51 -2.58 2.34
C VAL A 51 18.02 -2.56 2.49
N LYS A 52 18.55 -2.92 3.66
CA LYS A 52 20.00 -3.04 3.92
C LYS A 52 20.65 -4.08 3.02
N TYR A 53 20.03 -5.26 2.94
CA TYR A 53 20.57 -6.39 2.18
C TYR A 53 20.72 -6.09 0.70
N PHE A 54 19.70 -5.52 0.05
CA PHE A 54 19.73 -5.20 -1.36
C PHE A 54 20.38 -3.85 -1.67
N GLY A 55 20.51 -2.96 -0.70
CA GLY A 55 21.07 -1.62 -0.86
C GLY A 55 20.20 -0.71 -1.74
N THR A 56 18.88 -0.82 -1.61
CA THR A 56 17.88 0.03 -2.28
C THR A 56 17.78 1.39 -1.61
N ASP A 57 17.11 2.34 -2.27
CA ASP A 57 16.63 3.56 -1.63
C ASP A 57 15.31 3.23 -0.93
N GLY A 58 15.34 2.95 0.36
CA GLY A 58 14.18 2.46 1.09
C GLY A 58 13.01 3.42 1.08
N TRP A 59 11.82 2.88 0.92
CA TRP A 59 10.55 3.58 1.15
C TRP A 59 9.76 2.79 2.18
N PHE A 60 9.81 3.22 3.41
CA PHE A 60 9.18 2.53 4.52
C PHE A 60 7.73 2.98 4.65
N THR A 61 6.79 2.05 4.62
CA THR A 61 5.34 2.31 4.69
C THR A 61 4.64 1.53 5.81
N GLU A 62 5.39 0.75 6.57
CA GLU A 62 4.89 -0.05 7.69
C GLU A 62 4.74 0.78 8.99
N GLY A 63 4.73 2.12 8.86
CA GLY A 63 4.57 3.02 9.99
C GLY A 63 3.24 2.78 10.70
N ASP A 64 3.29 2.29 11.93
CA ASP A 64 2.12 1.99 12.75
C ASP A 64 1.86 3.13 13.75
N MET A 65 0.81 3.88 13.51
CA MET A 65 0.38 4.96 14.40
C MET A 65 -0.19 4.46 15.72
N GLN A 66 -0.58 3.19 15.83
CA GLN A 66 -1.26 2.66 16.99
C GLN A 66 -2.36 3.61 17.48
N PHE A 67 -3.32 3.91 16.60
CA PHE A 67 -4.41 4.84 16.89
C PHE A 67 -5.24 4.39 18.10
N HIS A 68 -5.61 5.33 18.93
CA HIS A 68 -6.55 5.13 20.03
C HIS A 68 -7.95 5.49 19.55
N TYR A 69 -8.87 4.55 19.67
CA TYR A 69 -10.27 4.76 19.30
C TYR A 69 -11.15 4.80 20.55
N PRO A 70 -12.19 5.64 20.60
CA PRO A 70 -13.13 5.71 21.71
C PRO A 70 -14.14 4.54 21.63
N ARG A 71 -13.61 3.31 21.59
CA ARG A 71 -14.39 2.08 21.47
C ARG A 71 -13.71 0.95 22.25
N GLU A 72 -14.50 0.09 22.84
CA GLU A 72 -14.02 -1.11 23.50
C GLU A 72 -13.77 -2.20 22.46
N TYR A 73 -12.63 -2.81 22.51
CA TYR A 73 -12.28 -3.94 21.66
C TYR A 73 -11.75 -5.09 22.50
N TYR A 74 -12.35 -6.26 22.31
CA TYR A 74 -11.90 -7.51 22.91
C TYR A 74 -11.70 -8.55 21.83
N GLU A 75 -10.59 -9.28 21.92
CA GLU A 75 -10.26 -10.40 21.03
C GLU A 75 -9.73 -11.56 21.86
N ALA A 76 -10.24 -12.76 21.63
CA ALA A 76 -9.76 -13.99 22.22
C ALA A 76 -9.62 -15.09 21.17
N VAL A 77 -8.51 -15.80 21.21
CA VAL A 77 -8.33 -17.00 20.40
C VAL A 77 -9.22 -18.12 20.97
N GLU A 78 -10.11 -18.66 20.12
CA GLU A 78 -11.00 -19.76 20.48
C GLU A 78 -10.46 -21.12 20.04
N ASP A 79 -9.81 -21.17 18.88
CA ASP A 79 -9.27 -22.39 18.31
C ASP A 79 -8.02 -22.15 17.46
N ILE A 80 -7.08 -23.08 17.48
CA ILE A 80 -5.89 -23.09 16.60
C ILE A 80 -5.72 -24.47 16.01
N ARG A 81 -5.96 -24.61 14.72
CA ARG A 81 -5.70 -25.82 13.95
C ARG A 81 -4.37 -25.70 13.22
N LYS A 82 -3.43 -26.61 13.47
CA LYS A 82 -2.06 -26.56 12.95
C LYS A 82 -1.77 -27.74 12.04
N THR A 83 -1.15 -27.44 10.89
CA THR A 83 -0.46 -28.42 10.05
C THR A 83 0.98 -27.94 9.82
N HIS A 84 1.78 -28.71 9.10
CA HIS A 84 3.14 -28.29 8.72
C HIS A 84 3.16 -27.18 7.66
N GLU A 85 2.04 -26.94 6.95
CA GLU A 85 1.94 -25.92 5.91
C GLU A 85 1.25 -24.65 6.39
N ARG A 86 0.31 -24.75 7.34
CA ARG A 86 -0.52 -23.62 7.77
C ARG A 86 -1.09 -23.77 9.17
N TRP A 87 -1.36 -22.64 9.80
CA TRP A 87 -2.10 -22.53 11.05
C TRP A 87 -3.39 -21.75 10.78
N VAL A 88 -4.52 -22.30 11.15
CA VAL A 88 -5.81 -21.64 11.08
C VAL A 88 -6.20 -21.20 12.48
N VAL A 89 -6.28 -19.91 12.70
CA VAL A 89 -6.54 -19.30 14.00
C VAL A 89 -7.92 -18.64 14.00
N ARG A 90 -8.84 -19.18 14.78
CA ARG A 90 -10.18 -18.61 14.97
C ARG A 90 -10.21 -17.74 16.21
N ARG A 91 -10.82 -16.56 16.09
CA ARG A 91 -10.95 -15.58 17.15
C ARG A 91 -12.38 -15.15 17.32
N ARG A 92 -12.81 -15.03 18.57
CA ARG A 92 -14.01 -14.29 18.92
C ARG A 92 -13.61 -12.87 19.22
N CYS A 93 -14.29 -11.93 18.55
CA CYS A 93 -14.06 -10.51 18.69
C CYS A 93 -15.36 -9.83 19.18
N ILE A 94 -15.21 -8.78 19.98
CA ILE A 94 -16.31 -7.91 20.39
C ILE A 94 -15.84 -6.47 20.17
N LEU A 95 -16.57 -5.74 19.34
CA LEU A 95 -16.37 -4.31 19.15
C LEU A 95 -17.51 -3.55 19.82
N ASN A 96 -17.23 -2.87 20.92
CA ASN A 96 -18.25 -2.41 21.88
C ASN A 96 -19.11 -3.60 22.32
N ARG A 97 -20.40 -3.60 22.02
CA ARG A 97 -21.33 -4.70 22.34
C ARG A 97 -21.61 -5.64 21.17
N TYR A 98 -20.94 -5.46 20.03
CA TYR A 98 -21.19 -6.21 18.80
C TYR A 98 -20.19 -7.36 18.64
N PRO A 99 -20.62 -8.62 18.83
CA PRO A 99 -19.75 -9.77 18.65
C PRO A 99 -19.63 -10.12 17.17
N TYR A 100 -18.45 -10.56 16.77
CA TYR A 100 -18.18 -11.15 15.47
C TYR A 100 -17.08 -12.20 15.57
N GLN A 101 -16.94 -13.03 14.53
CA GLN A 101 -15.84 -13.99 14.41
C GLN A 101 -14.88 -13.57 13.32
N LYS A 102 -13.61 -13.89 13.52
CA LYS A 102 -12.54 -13.72 12.58
C LYS A 102 -11.72 -15.00 12.53
N GLU A 103 -11.44 -15.49 11.31
CA GLU A 103 -10.53 -16.60 11.11
C GLU A 103 -9.40 -16.16 10.19
N THR A 104 -8.16 -16.42 10.59
CA THR A 104 -6.96 -16.08 9.82
C THR A 104 -6.16 -17.34 9.59
N THR A 105 -5.81 -17.62 8.35
CA THR A 105 -4.87 -18.67 7.98
C THR A 105 -3.47 -18.05 7.83
N TYR A 106 -2.53 -18.56 8.62
CA TYR A 106 -1.10 -18.23 8.56
C TYR A 106 -0.38 -19.37 7.86
N TYR A 107 0.43 -19.05 6.86
CA TYR A 107 1.11 -20.03 6.02
C TYR A 107 2.59 -20.18 6.40
N PHE A 108 3.18 -21.31 6.00
CA PHE A 108 4.63 -21.56 6.14
C PHE A 108 5.44 -20.57 5.29
N ALA A 109 4.98 -20.28 4.08
CA ALA A 109 5.73 -19.53 3.09
C ALA A 109 4.87 -18.57 2.25
N ASP A 110 3.82 -18.00 2.87
CA ASP A 110 2.94 -17.03 2.25
C ASP A 110 2.37 -16.06 3.30
N SER A 111 1.85 -14.91 2.83
CA SER A 111 1.18 -13.93 3.68
C SER A 111 -0.12 -14.49 4.26
N PRO A 112 -0.51 -14.08 5.47
CA PRO A 112 -1.74 -14.54 6.07
C PRO A 112 -2.98 -14.09 5.28
N THR A 113 -4.01 -14.93 5.29
CA THR A 113 -5.29 -14.65 4.65
C THR A 113 -6.43 -14.72 5.66
N GLU A 114 -7.30 -13.72 5.66
CA GLU A 114 -8.53 -13.75 6.46
C GLU A 114 -9.60 -14.59 5.74
N THR A 115 -9.95 -15.73 6.31
CA THR A 115 -10.92 -16.70 5.77
C THR A 115 -12.32 -16.51 6.36
N GLU A 116 -12.43 -15.92 7.55
CA GLU A 116 -13.68 -15.43 8.10
C GLU A 116 -13.54 -13.95 8.44
N LYS A 117 -14.41 -13.12 7.85
CA LYS A 117 -14.37 -11.66 7.94
C LYS A 117 -15.50 -11.13 8.82
N PRO A 118 -15.33 -9.91 9.40
CA PRO A 118 -16.26 -9.39 10.42
C PRO A 118 -17.68 -9.14 9.90
N ILE A 119 -17.83 -8.68 8.66
CA ILE A 119 -19.13 -8.23 8.14
C ILE A 119 -19.69 -9.27 7.17
N LYS A 120 -20.91 -9.73 7.43
CA LYS A 120 -21.60 -10.75 6.65
C LYS A 120 -22.77 -10.18 5.83
N ASP A 121 -23.33 -9.06 6.28
CA ASP A 121 -24.49 -8.42 5.68
C ASP A 121 -24.49 -6.93 6.00
N LEU A 122 -24.66 -6.08 4.97
CA LEU A 122 -24.52 -4.63 5.12
C LEU A 122 -25.58 -4.03 6.04
N GLN A 123 -26.82 -4.45 5.89
CA GLN A 123 -27.93 -3.90 6.69
C GLN A 123 -27.94 -4.43 8.13
N ARG A 124 -27.78 -5.75 8.29
CA ARG A 124 -27.76 -6.38 9.63
C ARG A 124 -26.59 -5.91 10.46
N ASP A 125 -25.41 -5.76 9.85
CA ASP A 125 -24.16 -5.45 10.53
C ASP A 125 -23.84 -3.94 10.53
N CYS A 126 -24.81 -3.07 10.13
CA CYS A 126 -24.62 -1.62 10.01
C CYS A 126 -24.09 -0.97 11.31
N ALA A 127 -24.55 -1.44 12.47
CA ALA A 127 -24.06 -0.95 13.75
C ALA A 127 -22.58 -1.34 14.01
N LEU A 128 -22.14 -2.52 13.57
CA LEU A 128 -20.73 -2.92 13.61
C LEU A 128 -19.89 -2.05 12.68
N ILE A 129 -20.39 -1.74 11.48
CA ILE A 129 -19.72 -0.87 10.50
C ILE A 129 -19.53 0.54 11.07
N ARG A 130 -20.55 1.15 11.68
CA ARG A 130 -20.44 2.46 12.33
C ARG A 130 -19.37 2.48 13.42
N ASN A 131 -19.29 1.41 14.21
CA ASN A 131 -18.25 1.27 15.24
C ASN A 131 -16.86 1.01 14.63
N TRP A 132 -16.79 0.34 13.48
CA TRP A 132 -15.53 0.08 12.78
C TRP A 132 -14.88 1.38 12.28
N PHE A 133 -15.66 2.27 11.70
CA PHE A 133 -15.20 3.54 11.16
C PHE A 133 -15.26 4.72 12.15
N THR A 134 -15.30 4.45 13.46
CA THR A 134 -15.19 5.51 14.47
C THR A 134 -13.86 6.24 14.34
N PRO A 135 -13.83 7.59 14.28
CA PRO A 135 -12.59 8.35 14.25
C PRO A 135 -11.71 8.12 15.49
N PRO A 136 -10.37 8.11 15.35
CA PRO A 136 -9.48 8.01 16.50
C PRO A 136 -9.46 9.31 17.32
N THR A 137 -9.07 9.20 18.61
CA THR A 137 -8.94 10.32 19.55
C THR A 137 -7.49 10.60 19.96
N GLY A 138 -6.55 9.78 19.48
CA GLY A 138 -5.13 9.92 19.76
C GLY A 138 -4.32 8.79 19.14
N TYR A 139 -3.02 8.76 19.39
CA TYR A 139 -2.12 7.71 18.91
C TYR A 139 -0.94 7.50 19.85
N ASN A 140 -0.29 6.33 19.76
CA ASN A 140 0.95 6.04 20.48
C ASN A 140 2.16 6.13 19.52
N PRO A 141 3.05 7.12 19.68
CA PRO A 141 4.18 7.33 18.77
C PRO A 141 5.40 6.42 19.08
N SER A 142 5.33 5.51 20.06
CA SER A 142 6.51 4.75 20.51
C SER A 142 7.10 3.88 19.42
N ILE A 143 6.25 3.11 18.71
CA ILE A 143 6.69 2.26 17.60
C ILE A 143 7.15 3.09 16.42
N LEU A 144 6.45 4.18 16.08
CA LEU A 144 6.88 5.11 15.02
C LEU A 144 8.31 5.63 15.25
N ARG A 145 8.60 6.06 16.47
CA ARG A 145 9.94 6.56 16.81
C ARG A 145 11.00 5.49 16.67
N GLN A 146 10.70 4.26 17.12
CA GLN A 146 11.61 3.13 17.00
C GLN A 146 11.86 2.80 15.51
N GLN A 147 10.81 2.67 14.71
CA GLN A 147 10.90 2.36 13.27
C GLN A 147 11.70 3.44 12.53
N ARG A 148 11.43 4.70 12.80
CA ARG A 148 12.15 5.83 12.18
C ARG A 148 13.62 5.85 12.57
N GLN A 149 13.94 5.53 13.83
CA GLN A 149 15.33 5.45 14.31
C GLN A 149 16.08 4.29 13.63
N GLU A 150 15.45 3.11 13.49
CA GLU A 150 16.04 1.93 12.84
C GLU A 150 16.23 2.14 11.32
N LEU A 151 15.28 2.82 10.65
CA LEU A 151 15.41 3.16 9.24
C LEU A 151 16.56 4.15 9.02
N GLY A 152 16.69 5.18 9.87
CA GLY A 152 17.74 6.20 9.77
C GLY A 152 17.87 6.78 8.36
N GLU A 153 19.10 6.78 7.84
CA GLU A 153 19.44 7.31 6.51
C GLU A 153 19.23 6.28 5.36
N LEU A 154 18.68 5.10 5.64
CA LEU A 154 18.50 4.05 4.62
C LEU A 154 17.35 4.34 3.66
N GLY A 155 16.46 5.27 4.00
CA GLY A 155 15.30 5.58 3.17
C GLY A 155 14.42 6.67 3.73
N VAL A 156 13.22 6.78 3.17
CA VAL A 156 12.18 7.72 3.58
C VAL A 156 11.11 7.02 4.41
N PHE A 157 10.69 7.65 5.50
CA PHE A 157 9.72 7.12 6.44
C PHE A 157 8.31 7.60 6.10
N GLY A 158 7.47 6.68 5.62
CA GLY A 158 6.07 6.92 5.30
C GLY A 158 5.11 6.33 6.32
N ILE A 159 3.91 6.88 6.35
CA ILE A 159 2.77 6.34 7.07
C ILE A 159 1.64 6.10 6.08
N SER A 160 1.07 4.90 6.11
CA SER A 160 -0.04 4.53 5.24
C SER A 160 -1.38 4.99 5.79
N ILE A 161 -2.27 5.39 4.87
CA ILE A 161 -3.66 5.70 5.15
C ILE A 161 -4.58 5.13 4.07
N GLY A 162 -5.69 4.52 4.48
CA GLY A 162 -6.74 4.07 3.56
C GLY A 162 -7.71 5.20 3.20
N TYR A 163 -8.57 4.94 2.22
CA TYR A 163 -9.65 5.83 1.81
C TYR A 163 -10.86 5.01 1.32
N PRO A 164 -12.08 5.58 1.32
CA PRO A 164 -13.29 4.86 0.95
C PRO A 164 -13.23 4.21 -0.44
N GLY A 165 -13.84 3.04 -0.56
CA GLY A 165 -14.00 2.31 -1.81
C GLY A 165 -13.82 0.80 -1.64
N PHE A 166 -14.13 0.06 -2.68
CA PHE A 166 -14.11 -1.40 -2.68
C PHE A 166 -12.72 -1.96 -2.40
N GLN A 167 -11.66 -1.26 -2.86
CA GLN A 167 -10.26 -1.61 -2.64
C GLN A 167 -9.88 -1.72 -1.15
N HIS A 168 -10.59 -1.02 -0.27
CA HIS A 168 -10.39 -1.11 1.17
C HIS A 168 -11.42 -2.02 1.83
N TRP A 169 -12.66 -1.96 1.39
CA TRP A 169 -13.77 -2.64 2.06
C TRP A 169 -13.84 -4.12 1.80
N PHE A 170 -13.37 -4.62 0.63
CA PHE A 170 -13.46 -6.04 0.29
C PHE A 170 -12.82 -6.97 1.34
N SER A 171 -11.86 -6.47 2.11
CA SER A 171 -11.24 -7.21 3.21
C SER A 171 -12.12 -7.33 4.46
N LEU A 172 -13.12 -6.47 4.62
CA LEU A 172 -14.03 -6.45 5.76
C LEU A 172 -15.26 -7.34 5.55
N PHE A 173 -15.67 -7.56 4.29
CA PHE A 173 -16.90 -8.26 3.94
C PHE A 173 -16.66 -9.71 3.55
N GLN A 174 -17.48 -10.64 4.07
CA GLN A 174 -17.34 -12.09 3.83
C GLN A 174 -17.47 -12.46 2.35
N GLY A 175 -18.41 -11.90 1.63
CA GLY A 175 -18.57 -12.12 0.19
C GLY A 175 -17.65 -11.27 -0.69
N GLY A 176 -16.83 -10.40 -0.07
CA GLY A 176 -15.82 -9.61 -0.78
C GLY A 176 -16.40 -8.67 -1.81
N LEU A 177 -15.78 -8.63 -3.01
CA LEU A 177 -16.20 -7.72 -4.08
C LEU A 177 -17.60 -8.01 -4.62
N GLN A 178 -18.02 -9.26 -4.64
CA GLN A 178 -19.34 -9.63 -5.16
C GLN A 178 -20.45 -8.97 -4.33
N ASP A 179 -20.37 -9.07 -3.01
CA ASP A 179 -21.35 -8.45 -2.11
C ASP A 179 -21.32 -6.92 -2.25
N LEU A 180 -20.12 -6.31 -2.32
CA LEU A 180 -19.98 -4.86 -2.47
C LEU A 180 -20.61 -4.35 -3.77
N VAL A 181 -20.49 -5.08 -4.87
CA VAL A 181 -21.14 -4.71 -6.14
C VAL A 181 -22.66 -4.78 -6.01
N TYR A 182 -23.21 -5.86 -5.44
CA TYR A 182 -24.65 -5.96 -5.25
C TYR A 182 -25.18 -4.88 -4.31
N TRP A 183 -24.54 -4.66 -3.19
CA TRP A 183 -24.97 -3.62 -2.25
C TRP A 183 -24.84 -2.21 -2.79
N TYR A 184 -23.85 -1.94 -3.63
CA TYR A 184 -23.73 -0.63 -4.29
C TYR A 184 -24.97 -0.30 -5.12
N TYR A 185 -25.56 -1.27 -5.82
CA TYR A 185 -26.76 -1.08 -6.63
C TYR A 185 -28.07 -1.23 -5.83
N ASP A 186 -28.12 -2.16 -4.89
CA ASP A 186 -29.36 -2.51 -4.20
C ASP A 186 -29.54 -1.72 -2.87
N GLN A 187 -28.45 -1.27 -2.25
CA GLN A 187 -28.44 -0.60 -0.95
C GLN A 187 -27.53 0.64 -0.96
N HIS A 188 -27.67 1.45 -2.00
CA HIS A 188 -26.77 2.58 -2.27
C HIS A 188 -26.66 3.58 -1.11
N GLU A 189 -27.76 3.83 -0.39
CA GLU A 189 -27.77 4.73 0.78
C GLU A 189 -26.85 4.25 1.91
N LEU A 190 -26.81 2.94 2.17
CA LEU A 190 -25.90 2.37 3.18
C LEU A 190 -24.44 2.41 2.73
N ILE A 191 -24.18 2.22 1.45
CA ILE A 191 -22.84 2.40 0.88
C ILE A 191 -22.40 3.85 0.97
N ALA A 192 -23.29 4.82 0.72
CA ALA A 192 -22.99 6.23 0.87
C ALA A 192 -22.70 6.60 2.34
N GLU A 193 -23.51 6.10 3.29
CA GLU A 193 -23.25 6.26 4.72
C GLU A 193 -21.88 5.68 5.11
N MET A 194 -21.56 4.47 4.66
CA MET A 194 -20.28 3.83 4.95
C MET A 194 -19.10 4.63 4.36
N ARG A 195 -19.27 5.23 3.18
CA ARG A 195 -18.29 6.13 2.58
C ARG A 195 -18.03 7.35 3.47
N GLU A 196 -19.09 7.98 3.96
CA GLU A 196 -18.98 9.17 4.82
C GLU A 196 -18.28 8.86 6.14
N LEU A 197 -18.66 7.77 6.80
CA LEU A 197 -18.02 7.29 8.03
C LEU A 197 -16.53 7.00 7.84
N HIS A 198 -16.18 6.31 6.75
CA HIS A 198 -14.77 6.01 6.47
C HIS A 198 -13.99 7.28 6.10
N GLU A 199 -14.58 8.22 5.36
CA GLU A 199 -13.96 9.51 5.07
C GLU A 199 -13.68 10.29 6.36
N GLU A 200 -14.66 10.38 7.28
CA GLU A 200 -14.48 11.07 8.56
C GLU A 200 -13.33 10.46 9.37
N GLN A 201 -13.26 9.12 9.44
CA GLN A 201 -12.16 8.42 10.10
C GLN A 201 -10.83 8.73 9.42
N ALA A 202 -10.77 8.67 8.09
CA ALA A 202 -9.54 8.92 7.33
C ALA A 202 -9.04 10.36 7.52
N LEU A 203 -9.93 11.35 7.54
CA LEU A 203 -9.56 12.75 7.77
C LEU A 203 -9.00 12.95 9.18
N ALA A 204 -9.61 12.34 10.20
CA ALA A 204 -9.11 12.37 11.56
C ALA A 204 -7.74 11.68 11.71
N GLN A 205 -7.56 10.52 11.07
CA GLN A 205 -6.27 9.84 11.01
C GLN A 205 -5.21 10.70 10.32
N MET A 206 -5.55 11.33 9.18
CA MET A 206 -4.64 12.20 8.44
C MET A 206 -4.13 13.36 9.29
N ALA A 207 -4.98 14.01 10.06
CA ALA A 207 -4.58 15.08 10.95
C ALA A 207 -3.49 14.63 11.94
N MET A 208 -3.65 13.45 12.56
CA MET A 208 -2.68 12.88 13.48
C MET A 208 -1.40 12.40 12.78
N ILE A 209 -1.52 11.86 11.57
CA ILE A 209 -0.36 11.48 10.74
C ILE A 209 0.49 12.72 10.44
N LEU A 210 -0.12 13.82 10.03
CA LEU A 210 0.60 15.07 9.74
C LEU A 210 1.24 15.68 10.99
N GLU A 211 0.62 15.55 12.17
CA GLU A 211 1.22 15.93 13.45
C GLU A 211 2.49 15.12 13.76
N ALA A 212 2.51 13.82 13.42
CA ALA A 212 3.68 12.95 13.58
C ALA A 212 4.84 13.27 12.60
N ARG A 213 4.62 14.14 11.59
CA ARG A 213 5.59 14.60 10.61
C ARG A 213 6.36 13.49 9.89
N PRO A 214 5.68 12.57 9.17
CA PRO A 214 6.37 11.61 8.32
C PRO A 214 7.08 12.33 7.17
N ASP A 215 8.01 11.63 6.51
CA ASP A 215 8.64 12.13 5.30
C ASP A 215 7.67 12.17 4.11
N PHE A 216 6.70 11.25 4.09
CA PHE A 216 5.59 11.23 3.14
C PHE A 216 4.38 10.47 3.70
N VAL A 217 3.22 10.62 3.09
CA VAL A 217 2.02 9.80 3.37
C VAL A 217 1.69 8.95 2.18
N LEU A 218 1.52 7.64 2.41
CA LEU A 218 1.04 6.70 1.39
C LEU A 218 -0.47 6.58 1.45
N LEU A 219 -1.17 7.01 0.40
CA LEU A 219 -2.57 6.68 0.18
C LEU A 219 -2.63 5.26 -0.39
N SER A 220 -3.05 4.30 0.44
CA SER A 220 -3.06 2.87 0.14
C SER A 220 -4.40 2.46 -0.44
N GLY A 221 -4.44 2.08 -1.72
CA GLY A 221 -5.69 1.78 -2.43
C GLY A 221 -5.53 0.78 -3.56
N SER A 222 -4.92 -0.37 -3.28
CA SER A 222 -4.71 -1.45 -4.26
C SER A 222 -5.97 -1.74 -5.08
N GLY A 223 -5.87 -1.59 -6.40
CA GLY A 223 -6.96 -1.90 -7.31
C GLY A 223 -8.11 -0.89 -7.35
N THR A 224 -7.88 0.38 -7.01
CA THR A 224 -8.92 1.42 -6.97
C THR A 224 -9.81 1.46 -8.22
N ILE A 225 -9.24 1.31 -9.41
CA ILE A 225 -10.00 1.25 -10.66
C ILE A 225 -10.38 -0.19 -11.02
N THR A 226 -9.50 -1.15 -10.75
CA THR A 226 -9.66 -2.54 -11.16
C THR A 226 -10.79 -3.23 -10.39
N LEU A 227 -10.94 -2.92 -9.10
CA LEU A 227 -11.89 -3.62 -8.22
C LEU A 227 -13.30 -2.99 -8.20
N GLN A 228 -13.47 -1.75 -8.70
CA GLN A 228 -14.76 -1.07 -8.56
C GLN A 228 -15.26 -0.31 -9.80
N SER A 229 -14.56 -0.27 -10.88
CA SER A 229 -14.79 0.58 -12.07
C SER A 229 -14.47 2.07 -11.87
N PRO A 230 -14.18 2.81 -12.96
CA PRO A 230 -13.94 4.25 -12.88
C PRO A 230 -15.11 5.05 -12.29
N SER A 231 -16.36 4.73 -12.64
CA SER A 231 -17.53 5.49 -12.14
C SER A 231 -17.71 5.36 -10.63
N ILE A 232 -17.59 4.14 -10.11
CA ILE A 232 -17.67 3.88 -8.65
C ILE A 232 -16.48 4.50 -7.92
N ALA A 233 -15.27 4.38 -8.47
CA ALA A 233 -14.07 4.98 -7.88
C ALA A 233 -14.17 6.52 -7.83
N ARG A 234 -14.76 7.14 -8.85
CA ARG A 234 -14.97 8.59 -8.89
C ARG A 234 -15.94 9.06 -7.80
N GLU A 235 -16.96 8.28 -7.51
CA GLU A 235 -17.93 8.57 -6.47
C GLU A 235 -17.40 8.29 -5.06
N LEU A 236 -16.86 7.09 -4.86
CA LEU A 236 -16.51 6.63 -3.51
C LEU A 236 -15.13 7.09 -3.06
N SER A 237 -14.13 7.09 -3.95
CA SER A 237 -12.72 7.23 -3.57
C SER A 237 -12.17 8.62 -3.84
N LEU A 238 -12.41 9.19 -5.02
CA LEU A 238 -11.79 10.44 -5.47
C LEU A 238 -12.02 11.62 -4.52
N PRO A 239 -13.23 11.87 -3.97
CA PRO A 239 -13.44 13.00 -3.06
C PRO A 239 -12.57 12.96 -1.82
N THR A 240 -12.33 11.76 -1.26
CA THR A 240 -11.46 11.61 -0.09
C THR A 240 -9.99 11.73 -0.49
N ILE A 241 -9.56 11.19 -1.64
CA ILE A 241 -8.20 11.39 -2.15
C ILE A 241 -7.91 12.88 -2.31
N GLN A 242 -8.83 13.68 -2.85
CA GLN A 242 -8.70 15.13 -2.97
C GLN A 242 -8.46 15.80 -1.61
N LYS A 243 -9.29 15.48 -0.61
CA LYS A 243 -9.18 16.04 0.75
C LYS A 243 -7.86 15.65 1.43
N LEU A 244 -7.49 14.35 1.38
CA LEU A 244 -6.26 13.87 2.02
C LEU A 244 -5.02 14.49 1.38
N THR A 245 -4.95 14.56 0.04
CA THR A 245 -3.81 15.17 -0.65
C THR A 245 -3.73 16.67 -0.40
N HIS A 246 -4.88 17.35 -0.31
CA HIS A 246 -4.93 18.76 0.05
C HIS A 246 -4.43 19.03 1.48
N MET A 247 -4.87 18.25 2.47
CA MET A 247 -4.38 18.37 3.85
C MET A 247 -2.86 18.21 3.94
N ALA A 248 -2.30 17.19 3.25
CA ALA A 248 -0.87 16.94 3.22
C ALA A 248 -0.10 18.09 2.53
N SER A 249 -0.61 18.59 1.41
CA SER A 249 -0.05 19.72 0.67
C SER A 249 0.04 20.97 1.55
N GLN A 250 -1.02 21.30 2.30
CA GLN A 250 -1.03 22.42 3.25
C GLN A 250 0.00 22.24 4.38
N ALA A 251 0.28 21.01 4.79
CA ALA A 251 1.30 20.68 5.79
C ALA A 251 2.73 20.58 5.21
N GLY A 252 2.90 20.68 3.89
CA GLY A 252 4.19 20.53 3.20
C GLY A 252 4.72 19.09 3.17
N VAL A 253 3.86 18.08 3.43
CA VAL A 253 4.21 16.67 3.43
C VAL A 253 3.82 16.06 2.08
N PRO A 254 4.76 15.48 1.31
CA PRO A 254 4.42 14.86 0.04
C PRO A 254 3.55 13.61 0.23
N THR A 255 2.69 13.36 -0.75
CA THR A 255 1.83 12.19 -0.80
C THR A 255 2.20 11.28 -1.96
N MET A 256 2.09 9.97 -1.74
CA MET A 256 2.16 8.94 -2.78
C MET A 256 0.86 8.15 -2.77
N LEU A 257 0.34 7.79 -3.94
CA LEU A 257 -0.81 6.91 -4.06
C LEU A 257 -0.38 5.59 -4.69
N HIS A 258 -0.65 4.48 -3.98
CA HIS A 258 -0.51 3.13 -4.52
C HIS A 258 -1.86 2.60 -4.99
N SER A 259 -1.92 2.14 -6.24
CA SER A 259 -3.09 1.45 -6.77
C SER A 259 -2.68 0.50 -7.89
N CYS A 260 -2.57 -0.79 -7.59
CA CYS A 260 -2.24 -1.80 -8.60
C CYS A 260 -3.36 -2.02 -9.64
N GLY A 261 -3.04 -2.67 -10.74
CA GLY A 261 -3.92 -2.91 -11.87
C GLY A 261 -4.08 -1.70 -12.81
N LYS A 262 -5.29 -1.47 -13.29
CA LYS A 262 -5.58 -0.35 -14.18
C LYS A 262 -5.45 0.99 -13.46
N GLN A 263 -4.62 1.87 -13.99
CA GLN A 263 -4.28 3.11 -13.30
C GLN A 263 -4.27 4.34 -14.21
N ARG A 264 -4.40 4.19 -15.53
CA ARG A 264 -4.29 5.30 -16.49
C ARG A 264 -5.29 6.43 -16.18
N VAL A 265 -6.57 6.11 -15.95
CA VAL A 265 -7.58 7.10 -15.60
C VAL A 265 -7.37 7.71 -14.22
N LEU A 266 -6.87 6.93 -13.27
CA LEU A 266 -6.55 7.42 -11.93
C LEU A 266 -5.38 8.41 -11.96
N ALA A 267 -4.35 8.13 -12.76
CA ALA A 267 -3.23 9.06 -12.98
C ALA A 267 -3.70 10.39 -13.56
N GLN A 268 -4.65 10.36 -14.52
CA GLN A 268 -5.28 11.57 -15.03
C GLN A 268 -5.97 12.37 -13.94
N TRP A 269 -6.84 11.74 -13.13
CA TRP A 269 -7.54 12.44 -12.05
C TRP A 269 -6.57 12.99 -11.02
N CYS A 270 -5.58 12.20 -10.63
CA CYS A 270 -4.58 12.64 -9.66
C CYS A 270 -3.81 13.88 -10.14
N ALA A 271 -3.43 13.92 -11.42
CA ALA A 271 -2.72 15.06 -12.00
C ALA A 271 -3.58 16.32 -12.14
N GLN A 272 -4.88 16.16 -12.42
CA GLN A 272 -5.77 17.26 -12.78
C GLN A 272 -6.66 17.77 -11.64
N GLU A 273 -6.95 16.90 -10.67
CA GLU A 273 -8.01 17.15 -9.69
C GLU A 273 -7.55 17.00 -8.24
N THR A 274 -6.26 16.68 -7.97
CA THR A 274 -5.73 16.49 -6.62
C THR A 274 -4.39 17.19 -6.41
N ASP A 275 -3.92 17.24 -5.16
CA ASP A 275 -2.60 17.72 -4.79
C ASP A 275 -1.59 16.55 -4.62
N LEU A 276 -1.83 15.41 -5.26
CA LEU A 276 -0.96 14.24 -5.18
C LEU A 276 0.43 14.53 -5.77
N ASN A 277 1.49 14.09 -5.09
CA ASN A 277 2.86 14.28 -5.55
C ASN A 277 3.39 13.11 -6.39
N CYS A 278 3.10 11.87 -6.00
CA CYS A 278 3.66 10.67 -6.63
C CYS A 278 2.60 9.58 -6.82
N ILE A 279 2.67 8.82 -7.90
CA ILE A 279 1.77 7.70 -8.18
C ILE A 279 2.56 6.43 -8.47
N ASN A 280 2.06 5.27 -7.98
CA ASN A 280 2.68 3.94 -8.01
C ASN A 280 1.58 2.89 -8.19
N PRO A 281 1.79 1.75 -8.88
CA PRO A 281 3.03 1.29 -9.52
C PRO A 281 3.03 1.41 -11.05
N LEU A 282 1.97 1.89 -11.69
CA LEU A 282 1.84 2.10 -13.14
C LEU A 282 2.00 0.81 -13.96
N GLU A 283 1.30 -0.23 -13.57
CA GLU A 283 1.43 -1.55 -14.18
C GLU A 283 1.18 -1.55 -15.69
N VAL A 284 2.04 -2.32 -16.39
CA VAL A 284 1.90 -2.57 -17.82
C VAL A 284 0.85 -3.64 -18.11
N PRO A 285 0.28 -3.70 -19.35
CA PRO A 285 -0.56 -4.80 -19.76
C PRO A 285 0.14 -6.18 -19.66
N PRO A 286 -0.58 -7.27 -19.35
CA PRO A 286 -2.05 -7.36 -19.14
C PRO A 286 -2.51 -7.03 -17.72
N MET A 287 -1.60 -6.82 -16.76
CA MET A 287 -1.95 -6.57 -15.35
C MET A 287 -2.59 -5.20 -15.17
N GLY A 288 -2.01 -4.18 -15.79
CA GLY A 288 -2.51 -2.81 -15.80
C GLY A 288 -2.84 -2.29 -17.20
N ASP A 289 -2.84 -0.97 -17.35
CA ASP A 289 -3.14 -0.27 -18.61
C ASP A 289 -2.23 0.94 -18.85
N CYS A 290 -1.05 0.97 -18.19
CA CYS A 290 -0.15 2.12 -18.24
C CYS A 290 1.01 1.89 -19.22
N ASP A 291 1.27 2.92 -20.03
CA ASP A 291 2.55 3.16 -20.69
C ASP A 291 3.29 4.27 -19.94
N LEU A 292 4.47 3.97 -19.42
CA LEU A 292 5.22 4.89 -18.56
C LEU A 292 5.63 6.18 -19.31
N GLY A 293 6.03 6.06 -20.58
CA GLY A 293 6.43 7.19 -21.41
C GLY A 293 5.25 8.10 -21.75
N GLU A 294 4.09 7.51 -22.06
CA GLU A 294 2.85 8.28 -22.27
C GLU A 294 2.43 9.04 -21.00
N ILE A 295 2.41 8.36 -19.84
CA ILE A 295 2.04 8.99 -18.57
C ILE A 295 3.02 10.12 -18.23
N LYS A 296 4.33 9.89 -18.38
CA LYS A 296 5.36 10.93 -18.17
C LYS A 296 5.14 12.13 -19.07
N LYS A 297 4.87 11.92 -20.35
CA LYS A 297 4.60 13.00 -21.33
C LYS A 297 3.35 13.79 -20.99
N MET A 298 2.29 13.12 -20.51
CA MET A 298 1.01 13.79 -20.23
C MET A 298 0.98 14.49 -18.87
N TYR A 299 1.61 13.91 -17.86
CA TYR A 299 1.40 14.31 -16.46
C TYR A 299 2.71 14.49 -15.68
N GLY A 300 3.86 14.25 -16.29
CA GLY A 300 5.16 14.30 -15.61
C GLY A 300 5.58 15.68 -15.12
N ASP A 301 4.89 16.76 -15.51
CA ASP A 301 5.04 18.10 -14.96
C ASP A 301 4.26 18.28 -13.64
N LYS A 302 3.30 17.40 -13.33
CA LYS A 302 2.44 17.43 -12.15
C LYS A 302 2.72 16.30 -11.20
N LEU A 303 2.98 15.08 -11.69
CA LEU A 303 3.13 13.87 -10.93
C LEU A 303 4.53 13.28 -11.08
N ALA A 304 5.15 12.97 -9.96
CA ALA A 304 6.25 12.01 -9.93
C ALA A 304 5.68 10.59 -10.16
N LEU A 305 6.46 9.78 -10.87
CA LEU A 305 6.08 8.42 -11.26
C LEU A 305 7.00 7.41 -10.56
N MET A 306 6.43 6.34 -10.02
CA MET A 306 7.18 5.23 -9.44
C MET A 306 6.69 3.91 -10.03
N GLY A 307 7.62 3.17 -10.66
CA GLY A 307 7.31 1.90 -11.32
C GLY A 307 8.39 1.57 -12.35
N ASN A 308 8.17 0.66 -13.31
CA ASN A 308 6.97 -0.18 -13.45
C ASN A 308 7.34 -1.54 -14.06
N LEU A 309 8.50 -2.10 -13.63
CA LEU A 309 8.97 -3.37 -14.16
C LEU A 309 7.97 -4.50 -13.85
N HIS A 310 7.64 -5.28 -14.88
CA HIS A 310 6.69 -6.38 -14.75
C HIS A 310 7.15 -7.42 -13.73
N THR A 311 6.39 -7.59 -12.65
CA THR A 311 6.76 -8.42 -11.49
C THR A 311 6.97 -9.89 -11.82
N SER A 312 6.17 -10.46 -12.73
CA SER A 312 6.29 -11.87 -13.12
C SER A 312 7.27 -12.06 -14.27
N GLN A 313 7.03 -11.44 -15.44
CA GLN A 313 7.80 -11.71 -16.66
C GLN A 313 9.25 -11.24 -16.55
N VAL A 314 9.48 -10.08 -15.91
CA VAL A 314 10.81 -9.48 -15.78
C VAL A 314 11.45 -9.87 -14.45
N MET A 315 10.77 -9.61 -13.32
CA MET A 315 11.40 -9.78 -12.02
C MET A 315 11.48 -11.24 -11.55
N LEU A 316 10.43 -12.04 -11.79
CA LEU A 316 10.40 -13.43 -11.32
C LEU A 316 11.01 -14.42 -12.32
N PHE A 317 10.60 -14.36 -13.59
CA PHE A 317 10.98 -15.33 -14.62
C PHE A 317 12.07 -14.83 -15.56
N GLY A 318 12.35 -13.53 -15.58
CA GLY A 318 13.42 -12.94 -16.40
C GLY A 318 14.82 -13.21 -15.83
N SER A 319 15.80 -13.12 -16.70
CA SER A 319 17.23 -13.10 -16.30
C SER A 319 17.67 -11.71 -15.82
N PRO A 320 18.82 -11.57 -15.15
CA PRO A 320 19.38 -10.26 -14.85
C PRO A 320 19.58 -9.36 -16.08
N ALA A 321 19.80 -9.92 -17.26
CA ALA A 321 19.90 -9.15 -18.51
C ALA A 321 18.54 -8.59 -18.94
N ASP A 322 17.45 -9.34 -18.75
CA ASP A 322 16.08 -8.85 -19.01
C ASP A 322 15.72 -7.73 -18.05
N VAL A 323 16.08 -7.85 -16.77
CA VAL A 323 15.90 -6.78 -15.76
C VAL A 323 16.69 -5.54 -16.14
N GLU A 324 17.96 -5.68 -16.57
CA GLU A 324 18.76 -4.54 -17.04
C GLU A 324 18.09 -3.84 -18.21
N GLY A 325 17.66 -4.60 -19.22
CA GLY A 325 16.97 -4.04 -20.40
C GLY A 325 15.71 -3.28 -20.03
N ALA A 326 14.83 -3.87 -19.21
CA ALA A 326 13.60 -3.25 -18.76
C ALA A 326 13.84 -2.01 -17.88
N ALA A 327 14.83 -2.06 -16.99
CA ALA A 327 15.17 -0.93 -16.12
C ALA A 327 15.70 0.26 -16.90
N ARG A 328 16.58 0.02 -17.92
CA ARG A 328 17.06 1.08 -18.82
C ARG A 328 15.90 1.71 -19.61
N GLN A 329 15.00 0.90 -20.16
CA GLN A 329 13.83 1.38 -20.87
C GLN A 329 12.93 2.26 -19.98
N ALA A 330 12.69 1.87 -18.72
CA ALA A 330 11.92 2.66 -17.78
C ALA A 330 12.60 3.99 -17.45
N ILE A 331 13.92 4.00 -17.25
CA ILE A 331 14.70 5.23 -17.01
C ILE A 331 14.65 6.15 -18.23
N ASP A 332 14.82 5.62 -19.45
CA ASP A 332 14.75 6.38 -20.69
C ASP A 332 13.37 6.99 -20.91
N ALA A 333 12.31 6.24 -20.54
CA ALA A 333 10.93 6.68 -20.71
C ALA A 333 10.50 7.78 -19.73
N ALA A 334 10.99 7.75 -18.48
CA ALA A 334 10.47 8.61 -17.42
C ALA A 334 11.53 9.35 -16.59
N GLY A 335 12.81 9.05 -16.74
CA GLY A 335 13.86 9.64 -15.92
C GLY A 335 14.17 11.10 -16.24
N ALA A 336 14.03 11.50 -17.50
CA ALA A 336 14.40 12.84 -17.94
C ALA A 336 13.71 13.94 -17.12
N GLY A 337 14.50 14.90 -16.61
CA GLY A 337 14.00 16.02 -15.80
C GLY A 337 13.66 15.68 -14.34
N GLY A 338 13.92 14.46 -13.88
CA GLY A 338 13.59 14.03 -12.52
C GLY A 338 12.14 13.54 -12.37
N GLY A 339 11.64 13.48 -11.13
CA GLY A 339 10.27 13.03 -10.85
C GLY A 339 10.01 11.57 -11.22
N PHE A 340 11.05 10.71 -11.20
CA PHE A 340 10.93 9.29 -11.47
C PHE A 340 11.66 8.47 -10.40
N ILE A 341 11.03 7.38 -9.97
CA ILE A 341 11.58 6.38 -9.06
C ILE A 341 11.47 5.02 -9.75
N LEU A 342 12.62 4.38 -10.01
CA LEU A 342 12.66 3.06 -10.59
C LEU A 342 12.14 2.04 -9.59
N SER A 343 11.07 1.35 -9.95
CA SER A 343 10.42 0.35 -9.10
C SER A 343 9.85 -0.79 -9.95
N THR A 344 9.26 -1.74 -9.28
CA THR A 344 8.46 -2.81 -9.89
C THR A 344 7.02 -2.32 -10.13
N GLY A 345 6.34 -2.97 -11.05
CA GLY A 345 4.94 -2.69 -11.39
C GLY A 345 3.97 -3.38 -10.44
N ASP A 346 4.26 -3.50 -9.19
CA ASP A 346 3.60 -4.02 -8.03
C ASP A 346 4.58 -4.88 -7.20
N GLN A 347 4.07 -5.62 -6.25
CA GLN A 347 4.80 -6.40 -5.26
C GLN A 347 5.63 -7.53 -5.89
N CYS A 348 6.88 -7.64 -5.52
CA CYS A 348 7.73 -8.78 -5.84
C CYS A 348 7.23 -10.04 -5.11
N GLY A 349 7.02 -11.11 -5.87
CA GLY A 349 6.67 -12.41 -5.28
C GLY A 349 7.83 -12.98 -4.42
N ARG A 350 7.48 -13.89 -3.51
CA ARG A 350 8.44 -14.57 -2.60
C ARG A 350 9.67 -15.12 -3.35
N ASP A 351 9.46 -15.76 -4.47
CA ASP A 351 10.48 -16.48 -5.21
C ASP A 351 11.22 -15.63 -6.25
N THR A 352 11.02 -14.30 -6.24
CA THR A 352 11.81 -13.38 -7.06
C THR A 352 13.31 -13.56 -6.77
N PRO A 353 14.14 -13.85 -7.80
CA PRO A 353 15.58 -14.06 -7.60
C PRO A 353 16.26 -12.80 -7.06
N ASP A 354 17.08 -12.96 -6.02
CA ASP A 354 17.88 -11.87 -5.45
C ASP A 354 18.76 -11.19 -6.50
N ALA A 355 19.31 -11.99 -7.44
CA ALA A 355 20.12 -11.49 -8.56
C ALA A 355 19.39 -10.45 -9.42
N ASN A 356 18.07 -10.60 -9.60
CA ASN A 356 17.24 -9.65 -10.34
C ASN A 356 17.03 -8.35 -9.57
N ILE A 357 16.85 -8.43 -8.25
CA ILE A 357 16.75 -7.25 -7.40
C ILE A 357 18.08 -6.49 -7.35
N PHE A 358 19.20 -7.21 -7.17
CA PHE A 358 20.53 -6.59 -7.21
C PHE A 358 20.82 -5.94 -8.56
N LYS A 359 20.41 -6.57 -9.68
CA LYS A 359 20.58 -6.00 -11.03
C LYS A 359 19.79 -4.70 -11.19
N LEU A 360 18.56 -4.65 -10.71
CA LEU A 360 17.74 -3.43 -10.71
C LEU A 360 18.45 -2.28 -9.97
N VAL A 361 19.00 -2.57 -8.79
CA VAL A 361 19.76 -1.61 -7.98
C VAL A 361 21.04 -1.15 -8.69
N GLU A 362 21.78 -2.07 -9.31
CA GLU A 362 22.98 -1.76 -10.09
C GLU A 362 22.68 -0.79 -11.23
N VAL A 363 21.62 -1.05 -12.01
CA VAL A 363 21.23 -0.19 -13.15
C VAL A 363 20.91 1.22 -12.68
N ALA A 364 20.13 1.38 -11.61
CA ALA A 364 19.81 2.71 -11.08
C ALA A 364 21.08 3.46 -10.61
N LYS A 365 22.02 2.77 -9.98
CA LYS A 365 23.27 3.36 -9.46
C LYS A 365 24.29 3.70 -10.53
N THR A 366 24.20 3.07 -11.70
CA THR A 366 25.15 3.27 -12.82
C THR A 366 24.51 4.06 -13.96
N TYR A 367 23.52 3.50 -14.62
CA TYR A 367 22.83 4.09 -15.76
C TYR A 367 21.88 5.24 -15.37
N GLY A 368 21.28 5.17 -14.19
CA GLY A 368 20.30 6.15 -13.71
C GLY A 368 20.89 7.48 -13.21
N ARG A 369 22.20 7.73 -13.36
CA ARG A 369 22.82 8.98 -12.93
C ARG A 369 22.43 10.12 -13.87
N TYR A 370 22.03 11.24 -13.29
CA TYR A 370 21.85 12.47 -14.04
C TYR A 370 23.21 13.13 -14.30
N THR A 371 23.42 13.57 -15.51
CA THR A 371 24.65 14.27 -15.94
C THR A 371 24.44 15.78 -15.84
#